data_7c702f421245f449753d8e5a9c195ffc
#
_entry.id   7c702f421245f449753d8e5a9c195ffc
#
_cell.length_a   1.000
_cell.length_b   1.000
_cell.length_c   1.000
_cell.angle_alpha   90.00
_cell.angle_beta   90.00
_cell.angle_gamma   90.00
#
_symmetry.space_group_name_H-M   'P 1'
#
loop_
_entity.id
_entity.type
_entity.pdbx_description
1 polymer ?
#
loop_
_entity_poly.entity_id
_entity_poly.type
_entity_poly.pdbx_seq_one_letter_code
_entity_poly.pdbx_strand_id
1 'polypeptide(L)'
;MSRYAKIKNELMILCKSHPHEYITTMFDYYAMPSDTPGITDATTDIFERIGKIESIINEDIGERNCKFHFMLHEFEGILFSKAETFSLIAGDEIVTAVQRIREEFETPEHINNSPETAPSKRLESLIPGYAKIKNGTQISEAIGIHAIMEQCPHFKRWIQDMAAW
;
A
#
# COMPACT_ATOMS: atom_id res chain seq x y z
N MET A 1 13.15 -19.41 14.06
CA MET A 1 12.06 -19.19 13.09
C MET A 1 12.40 -17.95 12.29
N SER A 2 12.34 -17.98 10.97
CA SER A 2 12.58 -16.83 10.12
C SER A 2 11.54 -15.73 10.36
N ARG A 3 11.83 -14.49 9.94
CA ARG A 3 10.89 -13.37 10.14
C ARG A 3 9.63 -13.57 9.27
N TYR A 4 9.80 -14.00 8.03
CA TYR A 4 8.68 -14.32 7.15
C TYR A 4 7.83 -15.48 7.68
N ALA A 5 8.46 -16.54 8.20
CA ALA A 5 7.72 -17.68 8.77
C ALA A 5 6.81 -17.28 9.95
N LYS A 6 7.12 -16.21 10.68
CA LYS A 6 6.21 -15.67 11.71
C LYS A 6 4.96 -15.09 11.08
N ILE A 7 5.12 -14.24 10.06
CA ILE A 7 4.01 -13.64 9.31
C ILE A 7 3.11 -14.74 8.74
N LYS A 8 3.70 -15.71 8.04
CA LYS A 8 2.98 -16.86 7.48
C LYS A 8 2.18 -17.60 8.54
N ASN A 9 2.80 -17.96 9.67
CA ASN A 9 2.14 -18.70 10.74
C ASN A 9 0.97 -17.91 11.35
N GLU A 10 1.13 -16.62 11.56
CA GLU A 10 0.06 -15.75 12.08
C GLU A 10 -1.11 -15.70 11.10
N LEU A 11 -0.86 -15.53 9.81
CA LEU A 11 -1.89 -15.56 8.78
C LEU A 11 -2.60 -16.92 8.71
N MET A 12 -1.85 -18.03 8.74
CA MET A 12 -2.44 -19.38 8.74
C MET A 12 -3.33 -19.63 9.96
N ILE A 13 -2.91 -19.17 11.15
CA ILE A 13 -3.72 -19.27 12.38
C ILE A 13 -5.01 -18.45 12.22
N LEU A 14 -4.90 -17.22 11.71
CA LEU A 14 -6.03 -16.34 11.49
C LEU A 14 -7.03 -16.97 10.51
N CYS A 15 -6.57 -17.46 9.37
CA CYS A 15 -7.40 -18.09 8.36
C CYS A 15 -8.12 -19.34 8.89
N LYS A 16 -7.44 -20.17 9.67
CA LYS A 16 -8.03 -21.39 10.27
C LYS A 16 -9.01 -21.10 11.39
N SER A 17 -8.78 -20.03 12.14
CA SER A 17 -9.71 -19.62 13.21
C SER A 17 -10.96 -18.91 12.68
N HIS A 18 -10.90 -18.40 11.43
CA HIS A 18 -12.00 -17.68 10.77
C HIS A 18 -12.31 -18.29 9.39
N PRO A 19 -12.74 -19.57 9.31
CA PRO A 19 -12.86 -20.30 8.05
C PRO A 19 -13.97 -19.78 7.12
N HIS A 20 -14.86 -18.94 7.62
CA HIS A 20 -15.98 -18.33 6.88
C HIS A 20 -15.75 -16.84 6.57
N GLU A 21 -14.58 -16.32 6.90
CA GLU A 21 -14.19 -14.94 6.66
C GLU A 21 -13.02 -14.89 5.68
N TYR A 22 -12.97 -13.85 4.88
CA TYR A 22 -11.85 -13.60 4.00
C TYR A 22 -10.80 -12.74 4.70
N ILE A 23 -9.55 -13.19 4.62
CA ILE A 23 -8.41 -12.55 5.24
C ILE A 23 -7.53 -11.96 4.14
N THR A 24 -7.24 -10.69 4.24
CA THR A 24 -6.26 -10.04 3.35
C THR A 24 -5.26 -9.21 4.16
N THR A 25 -4.18 -8.81 3.50
CA THR A 25 -3.10 -8.04 4.14
C THR A 25 -2.95 -6.67 3.46
N MET A 26 -2.26 -5.77 4.16
CA MET A 26 -1.83 -4.48 3.64
C MET A 26 -0.43 -4.21 4.23
N PHE A 27 0.58 -4.91 3.70
CA PHE A 27 1.97 -4.72 4.13
C PHE A 27 2.70 -3.79 3.17
N ASP A 28 3.50 -2.88 3.71
CA ASP A 28 4.44 -2.11 2.90
C ASP A 28 5.52 -3.03 2.32
N TYR A 29 5.66 -3.05 0.99
CA TYR A 29 6.59 -3.96 0.31
C TYR A 29 8.03 -3.83 0.81
N TYR A 30 8.52 -2.61 1.01
CA TYR A 30 9.89 -2.39 1.46
C TYR A 30 10.15 -2.84 2.90
N ALA A 31 9.12 -2.96 3.72
CA ALA A 31 9.23 -3.38 5.13
C ALA A 31 9.26 -4.90 5.28
N MET A 32 9.08 -5.65 4.20
CA MET A 32 9.08 -7.11 4.24
C MET A 32 10.45 -7.68 4.60
N PRO A 33 10.47 -8.78 5.35
CA PRO A 33 11.71 -9.49 5.66
C PRO A 33 12.46 -9.94 4.42
N SER A 34 13.80 -9.89 4.46
CA SER A 34 14.66 -10.34 3.35
C SER A 34 14.56 -11.83 3.04
N ASP A 35 13.97 -12.61 3.95
CA ASP A 35 13.70 -14.05 3.79
C ASP A 35 12.29 -14.35 3.24
N THR A 36 11.57 -13.33 2.77
CA THR A 36 10.26 -13.50 2.11
C THR A 36 10.45 -14.19 0.75
N PRO A 37 9.65 -15.23 0.43
CA PRO A 37 9.72 -15.90 -0.87
C PRO A 37 9.53 -14.91 -2.03
N GLY A 38 10.42 -14.98 -3.03
CA GLY A 38 10.37 -14.12 -4.20
C GLY A 38 10.83 -12.68 -4.01
N ILE A 39 11.18 -12.23 -2.80
CA ILE A 39 11.53 -10.83 -2.50
C ILE A 39 12.74 -10.32 -3.31
N THR A 40 13.59 -11.20 -3.81
CA THR A 40 14.76 -10.89 -4.63
C THR A 40 14.47 -10.90 -6.13
N ASP A 41 13.20 -11.03 -6.53
CA ASP A 41 12.84 -10.96 -7.96
C ASP A 41 13.34 -9.65 -8.56
N ALA A 42 13.99 -9.74 -9.73
CA ALA A 42 14.65 -8.63 -10.41
C ALA A 42 13.84 -8.07 -11.58
N THR A 43 12.56 -8.43 -11.68
CA THR A 43 11.66 -7.87 -12.71
C THR A 43 11.67 -6.34 -12.62
N THR A 44 11.90 -5.68 -13.74
CA THR A 44 12.07 -4.21 -13.78
C THR A 44 10.76 -3.49 -13.50
N ASP A 45 9.64 -3.95 -14.08
CA ASP A 45 8.34 -3.39 -13.80
C ASP A 45 7.90 -3.72 -12.39
N ILE A 46 7.57 -2.69 -11.60
CA ILE A 46 7.25 -2.86 -10.18
C ILE A 46 5.93 -3.59 -9.98
N PHE A 47 4.92 -3.37 -10.82
CA PHE A 47 3.62 -4.03 -10.69
C PHE A 47 3.74 -5.52 -11.03
N GLU A 48 4.50 -5.86 -12.08
CA GLU A 48 4.76 -7.26 -12.45
C GLU A 48 5.54 -7.98 -11.35
N ARG A 49 6.58 -7.34 -10.81
CA ARG A 49 7.39 -7.87 -9.70
C ARG A 49 6.53 -8.18 -8.49
N ILE A 50 5.76 -7.20 -8.02
CA ILE A 50 4.91 -7.33 -6.84
C ILE A 50 3.87 -8.42 -7.06
N GLY A 51 3.22 -8.46 -8.22
CA GLY A 51 2.24 -9.50 -8.54
C GLY A 51 2.83 -10.91 -8.52
N LYS A 52 4.08 -11.10 -8.98
CA LYS A 52 4.79 -12.39 -8.87
C LYS A 52 5.06 -12.77 -7.41
N ILE A 53 5.54 -11.83 -6.60
CA ILE A 53 5.84 -12.09 -5.19
C ILE A 53 4.55 -12.41 -4.42
N GLU A 54 3.47 -11.66 -4.64
CA GLU A 54 2.16 -11.95 -4.05
C GLU A 54 1.66 -13.36 -4.41
N SER A 55 1.83 -13.78 -5.67
CA SER A 55 1.46 -15.13 -6.11
C SER A 55 2.26 -16.20 -5.37
N ILE A 56 3.58 -16.03 -5.28
CA ILE A 56 4.45 -16.97 -4.56
C ILE A 56 4.06 -17.06 -3.07
N ILE A 57 3.77 -15.94 -2.43
CA ILE A 57 3.36 -15.90 -1.02
C ILE A 57 1.99 -16.59 -0.84
N ASN A 58 1.03 -16.30 -1.72
CA ASN A 58 -0.30 -16.93 -1.67
C ASN A 58 -0.22 -18.44 -1.84
N GLU A 59 0.61 -18.94 -2.76
CA GLU A 59 0.86 -20.38 -2.94
C GLU A 59 1.53 -20.99 -1.69
N ASP A 60 2.49 -20.29 -1.09
CA ASP A 60 3.17 -20.75 0.11
C ASP A 60 2.27 -20.76 1.35
N ILE A 61 1.36 -19.79 1.51
CA ILE A 61 0.34 -19.78 2.56
C ILE A 61 -0.67 -20.91 2.35
N GLY A 62 -1.16 -21.12 1.13
CA GLY A 62 -2.02 -22.23 0.73
C GLY A 62 -3.44 -22.21 1.30
N GLU A 63 -3.87 -21.14 1.93
CA GLU A 63 -5.23 -20.99 2.52
C GLU A 63 -6.17 -20.29 1.53
N ARG A 64 -7.31 -20.91 1.22
CA ARG A 64 -8.26 -20.41 0.20
C ARG A 64 -8.96 -19.10 0.59
N ASN A 65 -9.09 -18.85 1.87
CA ASN A 65 -9.71 -17.65 2.42
C ASN A 65 -8.66 -16.57 2.78
N CYS A 66 -7.44 -16.69 2.23
CA CYS A 66 -6.37 -15.72 2.42
C CYS A 66 -5.91 -15.16 1.08
N LYS A 67 -5.78 -13.84 1.00
CA LYS A 67 -5.12 -13.17 -0.12
C LYS A 67 -4.11 -12.16 0.37
N PHE A 68 -2.84 -12.47 0.14
CA PHE A 68 -1.76 -11.57 0.49
C PHE A 68 -1.70 -10.41 -0.50
N HIS A 69 -1.58 -9.20 0.02
CA HIS A 69 -1.45 -7.97 -0.76
C HIS A 69 -0.40 -7.04 -0.17
N PHE A 70 0.37 -6.41 -1.05
CA PHE A 70 1.33 -5.36 -0.71
C PHE A 70 0.79 -3.97 -1.04
N MET A 71 1.08 -3.00 -0.19
CA MET A 71 1.23 -1.62 -0.63
C MET A 71 2.58 -1.49 -1.34
N LEU A 72 2.61 -0.92 -2.54
CA LEU A 72 3.84 -0.87 -3.35
C LEU A 72 4.97 -0.17 -2.62
N HIS A 73 4.66 0.91 -1.95
CA HIS A 73 5.63 1.66 -1.16
C HIS A 73 5.13 1.82 0.27
N GLU A 74 4.26 2.78 0.52
CA GLU A 74 3.63 3.06 1.82
C GLU A 74 2.16 3.40 1.61
N PHE A 75 1.35 3.22 2.66
CA PHE A 75 -0.04 3.67 2.66
C PHE A 75 -0.19 5.13 2.23
N GLU A 76 0.73 6.00 2.66
CA GLU A 76 0.71 7.42 2.31
C GLU A 76 0.77 7.68 0.79
N GLY A 77 1.26 6.73 0.00
CA GLY A 77 1.26 6.85 -1.47
C GLY A 77 -0.14 7.09 -2.03
N ILE A 78 -1.14 6.34 -1.56
CA ILE A 78 -2.51 6.49 -2.06
C ILE A 78 -3.16 7.83 -1.72
N LEU A 79 -2.65 8.57 -0.74
CA LEU A 79 -3.17 9.88 -0.37
C LEU A 79 -2.92 10.94 -1.45
N PHE A 80 -1.94 10.71 -2.32
CA PHE A 80 -1.66 11.58 -3.47
C PHE A 80 -2.68 11.42 -4.60
N SER A 81 -3.66 10.52 -4.47
CA SER A 81 -4.72 10.32 -5.48
C SER A 81 -5.58 11.57 -5.70
N LYS A 82 -5.68 12.46 -4.69
CA LYS A 82 -6.47 13.70 -4.78
C LYS A 82 -5.87 14.79 -3.91
N ALA A 83 -5.03 15.63 -4.51
CA ALA A 83 -4.27 16.65 -3.79
C ALA A 83 -5.16 17.66 -3.05
N GLU A 84 -6.35 17.99 -3.60
CA GLU A 84 -7.26 18.99 -3.03
C GLU A 84 -7.75 18.62 -1.62
N THR A 85 -7.76 17.31 -1.28
CA THR A 85 -8.17 16.86 0.06
C THR A 85 -7.21 17.31 1.17
N PHE A 86 -5.98 17.66 0.83
CA PHE A 86 -5.03 18.20 1.79
C PHE A 86 -5.42 19.58 2.34
N SER A 87 -6.36 20.28 1.68
CA SER A 87 -6.95 21.51 2.21
C SER A 87 -7.66 21.32 3.56
N LEU A 88 -7.99 20.10 3.93
CA LEU A 88 -8.57 19.76 5.24
C LEU A 88 -7.59 19.94 6.40
N ILE A 89 -6.28 19.89 6.12
CA ILE A 89 -5.24 19.89 7.16
C ILE A 89 -4.15 20.95 6.92
N ALA A 90 -4.14 21.60 5.76
CA ALA A 90 -3.08 22.55 5.36
C ALA A 90 -3.63 23.60 4.39
N GLY A 91 -2.83 24.66 4.14
CA GLY A 91 -3.17 25.73 3.19
C GLY A 91 -2.93 25.36 1.73
N ASP A 92 -3.40 26.25 0.82
CA ASP A 92 -3.36 26.06 -0.63
C ASP A 92 -1.94 25.85 -1.21
N GLU A 93 -0.91 26.40 -0.57
CA GLU A 93 0.50 26.16 -0.94
C GLU A 93 0.92 24.72 -0.76
N ILE A 94 0.40 24.01 0.26
CA ILE A 94 0.66 22.59 0.49
C ILE A 94 -0.11 21.77 -0.54
N VAL A 95 -1.37 22.09 -0.81
CA VAL A 95 -2.16 21.46 -1.87
C VAL A 95 -1.41 21.54 -3.21
N THR A 96 -0.90 22.72 -3.55
CA THR A 96 -0.12 22.93 -4.77
C THR A 96 1.18 22.10 -4.78
N ALA A 97 1.87 22.00 -3.64
CA ALA A 97 3.09 21.22 -3.52
C ALA A 97 2.80 19.70 -3.68
N VAL A 98 1.72 19.22 -3.06
CA VAL A 98 1.28 17.81 -3.19
C VAL A 98 0.92 17.51 -4.65
N GLN A 99 0.19 18.40 -5.31
CA GLN A 99 -0.16 18.25 -6.72
C GLN A 99 1.08 18.15 -7.62
N ARG A 100 2.08 19.01 -7.41
CA ARG A 100 3.35 18.96 -8.16
C ARG A 100 4.06 17.63 -7.97
N ILE A 101 4.15 17.12 -6.73
CA ILE A 101 4.74 15.80 -6.48
C ILE A 101 3.97 14.72 -7.23
N ARG A 102 2.63 14.77 -7.21
CA ARG A 102 1.79 13.79 -7.91
C ARG A 102 2.06 13.77 -9.43
N GLU A 103 2.26 14.93 -10.02
CA GLU A 103 2.51 15.11 -11.46
C GLU A 103 3.88 14.60 -11.93
N GLU A 104 4.83 14.40 -11.01
CA GLU A 104 6.14 13.81 -11.31
C GLU A 104 6.07 12.30 -11.58
N PHE A 105 4.98 11.63 -11.23
CA PHE A 105 4.82 10.18 -11.31
C PHE A 105 3.62 9.78 -12.14
N GLU A 106 3.69 8.62 -12.77
CA GLU A 106 2.59 8.08 -13.58
C GLU A 106 1.34 7.82 -12.73
N THR A 107 1.53 7.18 -11.58
CA THR A 107 0.46 6.96 -10.59
C THR A 107 0.96 7.30 -9.17
N PRO A 108 0.07 7.49 -8.19
CA PRO A 108 0.46 7.62 -6.78
C PRO A 108 1.28 6.43 -6.27
N GLU A 109 1.04 5.25 -6.82
CA GLU A 109 1.75 4.02 -6.46
C GLU A 109 3.20 3.97 -6.96
N HIS A 110 3.61 4.89 -7.86
CA HIS A 110 4.99 5.05 -8.29
C HIS A 110 5.79 6.02 -7.42
N ILE A 111 5.16 6.75 -6.51
CA ILE A 111 5.87 7.64 -5.60
C ILE A 111 6.79 6.79 -4.74
N ASN A 112 8.09 6.96 -4.95
CA ASN A 112 9.10 6.02 -4.53
C ASN A 112 9.36 6.00 -3.01
N ASN A 113 9.98 4.93 -2.58
CA ASN A 113 10.24 4.55 -1.20
C ASN A 113 11.70 4.71 -0.77
N SER A 114 12.48 5.60 -1.38
CA SER A 114 13.81 5.86 -0.84
C SER A 114 13.67 6.49 0.56
N PRO A 115 14.67 6.34 1.43
CA PRO A 115 14.60 6.88 2.79
C PRO A 115 14.26 8.37 2.89
N GLU A 116 14.62 9.15 1.86
CA GLU A 116 14.43 10.60 1.83
C GLU A 116 13.19 11.02 1.04
N THR A 117 12.71 10.18 0.13
CA THR A 117 11.65 10.52 -0.84
C THR A 117 10.41 9.64 -0.74
N ALA A 118 10.33 8.81 0.29
CA ALA A 118 9.13 8.01 0.60
C ALA A 118 7.90 8.92 0.75
N PRO A 119 6.69 8.47 0.37
CA PRO A 119 5.46 9.25 0.46
C PRO A 119 5.28 9.92 1.82
N SER A 120 5.48 9.17 2.91
CA SER A 120 5.37 9.71 4.26
C SER A 120 6.40 10.80 4.55
N LYS A 121 7.64 10.65 4.08
CA LYS A 121 8.71 11.64 4.28
C LYS A 121 8.44 12.93 3.53
N ARG A 122 7.86 12.85 2.34
CA ARG A 122 7.40 14.02 1.58
C ARG A 122 6.33 14.78 2.36
N LEU A 123 5.33 14.06 2.91
CA LEU A 123 4.26 14.68 3.70
C LEU A 123 4.78 15.27 5.01
N GLU A 124 5.65 14.58 5.74
CA GLU A 124 6.30 15.08 6.95
C GLU A 124 7.12 16.36 6.69
N SER A 125 7.79 16.43 5.54
CA SER A 125 8.56 17.61 5.13
C SER A 125 7.69 18.80 4.74
N LEU A 126 6.55 18.55 4.09
CA LEU A 126 5.63 19.60 3.63
C LEU A 126 4.74 20.13 4.73
N ILE A 127 4.29 19.27 5.65
CA ILE A 127 3.25 19.56 6.63
C ILE A 127 3.84 19.47 8.04
N PRO A 128 4.23 20.58 8.67
CA PRO A 128 4.71 20.57 10.05
C PRO A 128 3.69 19.90 10.98
N GLY A 129 4.13 18.89 11.72
CA GLY A 129 3.26 18.14 12.64
C GLY A 129 2.33 17.13 11.96
N TYR A 130 2.64 16.69 10.73
CA TYR A 130 1.91 15.61 10.06
C TYR A 130 1.84 14.36 10.95
N ALA A 131 0.63 13.94 11.27
CA ALA A 131 0.35 12.77 12.10
C ALA A 131 -0.22 11.66 11.20
N LYS A 132 0.60 10.68 10.84
CA LYS A 132 0.27 9.60 9.87
C LYS A 132 -1.12 9.02 10.06
N ILE A 133 -1.43 8.53 11.26
CA ILE A 133 -2.73 7.89 11.54
C ILE A 133 -3.87 8.91 11.41
N LYS A 134 -3.79 10.03 12.12
CA LYS A 134 -4.87 11.02 12.16
C LYS A 134 -5.10 11.66 10.78
N ASN A 135 -4.05 12.23 10.19
CA ASN A 135 -4.17 12.94 8.92
C ASN A 135 -4.40 11.97 7.76
N GLY A 136 -3.73 10.81 7.77
CA GLY A 136 -3.91 9.78 6.75
C GLY A 136 -5.35 9.26 6.70
N THR A 137 -5.96 8.97 7.85
CA THR A 137 -7.38 8.56 7.91
C THR A 137 -8.29 9.67 7.38
N GLN A 138 -8.13 10.91 7.85
CA GLN A 138 -8.96 12.04 7.44
C GLN A 138 -8.89 12.30 5.92
N ILE A 139 -7.68 12.25 5.35
CA ILE A 139 -7.46 12.47 3.92
C ILE A 139 -8.02 11.31 3.11
N SER A 140 -7.73 10.05 3.48
CA SER A 140 -8.21 8.88 2.74
C SER A 140 -9.75 8.77 2.74
N GLU A 141 -10.40 9.09 3.84
CA GLU A 141 -11.86 9.19 3.90
C GLU A 141 -12.41 10.27 2.95
N ALA A 142 -11.76 11.43 2.89
CA ALA A 142 -12.18 12.52 2.01
C ALA A 142 -11.92 12.23 0.52
N ILE A 143 -10.86 11.49 0.18
CA ILE A 143 -10.61 11.01 -1.18
C ILE A 143 -11.68 10.02 -1.59
N GLY A 144 -11.98 9.06 -0.74
CA GLY A 144 -12.90 7.96 -0.99
C GLY A 144 -12.32 6.85 -1.88
N ILE A 145 -12.79 5.64 -1.65
CA ILE A 145 -12.24 4.42 -2.26
C ILE A 145 -12.25 4.44 -3.80
N HIS A 146 -13.30 5.00 -4.41
CA HIS A 146 -13.43 5.05 -5.86
C HIS A 146 -12.34 5.92 -6.51
N ALA A 147 -12.08 7.10 -5.97
CA ALA A 147 -11.04 7.99 -6.48
C ALA A 147 -9.64 7.38 -6.30
N ILE A 148 -9.39 6.68 -5.19
CA ILE A 148 -8.14 5.93 -5.01
C ILE A 148 -8.01 4.84 -6.07
N MET A 149 -9.05 4.03 -6.30
CA MET A 149 -9.05 2.97 -7.33
C MET A 149 -8.82 3.51 -8.75
N GLU A 150 -9.30 4.70 -9.07
CA GLU A 150 -9.08 5.32 -10.38
C GLU A 150 -7.61 5.69 -10.61
N GLN A 151 -6.89 6.05 -9.57
CA GLN A 151 -5.52 6.52 -9.64
C GLN A 151 -4.47 5.44 -9.33
N CYS A 152 -4.85 4.37 -8.62
CA CYS A 152 -3.97 3.35 -8.08
C CYS A 152 -4.34 1.97 -8.64
N PRO A 153 -3.72 1.53 -9.75
CA PRO A 153 -4.12 0.30 -10.45
C PRO A 153 -3.88 -0.99 -9.64
N HIS A 154 -2.83 -1.04 -8.81
CA HIS A 154 -2.57 -2.21 -7.97
C HIS A 154 -3.59 -2.31 -6.83
N PHE A 155 -3.86 -1.20 -6.15
CA PHE A 155 -4.92 -1.08 -5.14
C PHE A 155 -6.30 -1.42 -5.73
N LYS A 156 -6.60 -0.92 -6.95
CA LYS A 156 -7.84 -1.25 -7.65
C LYS A 156 -8.03 -2.74 -7.84
N ARG A 157 -6.99 -3.44 -8.31
CA ARG A 157 -7.03 -4.89 -8.51
C ARG A 157 -7.31 -5.61 -7.20
N TRP A 158 -6.65 -5.23 -6.12
CA TRP A 158 -6.87 -5.80 -4.80
C TRP A 158 -8.33 -5.66 -4.34
N ILE A 159 -8.92 -4.45 -4.44
CA ILE A 159 -10.32 -4.22 -4.09
C ILE A 159 -11.27 -5.05 -4.96
N GLN A 160 -11.00 -5.14 -6.27
CA GLN A 160 -11.81 -5.95 -7.20
C GLN A 160 -11.72 -7.44 -6.86
N ASP A 161 -10.54 -7.93 -6.53
CA ASP A 161 -10.35 -9.31 -6.12
C ASP A 161 -11.11 -9.63 -4.82
N MET A 162 -11.10 -8.74 -3.84
CA MET A 162 -11.88 -8.90 -2.61
C MET A 162 -13.39 -8.89 -2.86
N ALA A 163 -13.85 -8.08 -3.81
CA ALA A 163 -15.27 -8.02 -4.16
C ALA A 163 -15.74 -9.27 -4.95
N ALA A 164 -14.83 -10.04 -5.49
CA ALA A 164 -15.10 -11.27 -6.26
C ALA A 164 -15.05 -12.56 -5.41
N TRP A 165 -14.73 -12.45 -4.12
CA TRP A 165 -14.67 -13.60 -3.20
C TRP A 165 -16.05 -14.17 -2.82
#